data_e8e39bf7e99380ad740c72b9de65c0fa
#
_entry.id   e8e39bf7e99380ad740c72b9de65c0fa
#
_cell.length_a   1.000
_cell.length_b   1.000
_cell.length_c   1.000
_cell.angle_alpha   90.00
_cell.angle_beta   90.00
_cell.angle_gamma   90.00
#
_symmetry.space_group_name_H-M   'P 1'
#
loop_
_entity.id
_entity.type
_entity.pdbx_description
1 polymer ?
#
loop_
_entity_poly.entity_id
_entity_poly.type
_entity_poly.pdbx_seq_one_letter_code
_entity_poly.pdbx_strand_id
1 'polypeptide(L)'
;MSPKETYSIWSNLWLRIAKNIGQSGRPVVLCGTAIPDQCEGCPERRYFSTLYYLTLVCDDDLLVERLQRRPEWRQTHTPEFLEEMVQFNIWLKTNARITKPPMTLCDTSHQNIDETVTYIAKWIRQRL
;
A
#
# COMPACT_ATOMS: atom_id res chain seq x y z
N MET A 1 -8.62 -10.17 -19.89
CA MET A 1 -7.85 -10.31 -18.64
C MET A 1 -8.68 -9.71 -17.51
N SER A 2 -8.88 -10.44 -16.42
CA SER A 2 -9.61 -9.93 -15.26
C SER A 2 -8.79 -8.88 -14.49
N PRO A 3 -9.43 -7.99 -13.70
CA PRO A 3 -8.68 -7.07 -12.84
C PRO A 3 -7.71 -7.78 -11.91
N LYS A 4 -8.10 -8.94 -11.35
CA LYS A 4 -7.23 -9.72 -10.47
C LYS A 4 -5.97 -10.21 -11.18
N GLU A 5 -6.09 -10.68 -12.41
CA GLU A 5 -4.95 -11.11 -13.23
C GLU A 5 -4.03 -9.92 -13.56
N THR A 6 -4.62 -8.77 -13.86
CA THR A 6 -3.86 -7.54 -14.12
C THR A 6 -3.05 -7.13 -12.89
N TYR A 7 -3.65 -7.15 -11.70
CA TYR A 7 -2.95 -6.83 -10.46
C TYR A 7 -1.81 -7.81 -10.16
N SER A 8 -2.00 -9.11 -10.43
CA SER A 8 -0.95 -10.11 -10.25
C SER A 8 0.24 -9.85 -11.17
N ILE A 9 0.00 -9.50 -12.42
CA ILE A 9 1.05 -9.19 -13.39
C ILE A 9 1.83 -7.95 -12.94
N TRP A 10 1.12 -6.89 -12.53
CA TRP A 10 1.74 -5.65 -12.05
C TRP A 10 2.58 -5.89 -10.79
N SER A 11 2.04 -6.60 -9.82
CA SER A 11 2.74 -6.90 -8.57
C SER A 11 4.01 -7.71 -8.84
N ASN A 12 3.95 -8.71 -9.70
CA ASN A 12 5.11 -9.52 -10.05
C ASN A 12 6.19 -8.71 -10.76
N LEU A 13 5.79 -7.80 -11.65
CA LEU A 13 6.72 -6.90 -12.35
C LEU A 13 7.45 -6.00 -11.37
N TRP A 14 6.74 -5.39 -10.42
CA TRP A 14 7.35 -4.53 -9.42
C TRP A 14 8.28 -5.31 -8.49
N LEU A 15 7.93 -6.54 -8.12
CA LEU A 15 8.81 -7.39 -7.34
C LEU A 15 10.09 -7.74 -8.11
N ARG A 16 10.00 -7.96 -9.42
CA ARG A 16 11.18 -8.19 -10.27
C ARG A 16 12.11 -6.99 -10.27
N ILE A 17 11.56 -5.79 -10.41
CA ILE A 17 12.34 -4.55 -10.37
C ILE A 17 13.01 -4.40 -8.99
N ALA A 18 12.23 -4.60 -7.92
CA ALA A 18 12.74 -4.53 -6.55
C ALA A 18 13.84 -5.55 -6.27
N LYS A 19 13.70 -6.77 -6.76
CA LYS A 19 14.73 -7.82 -6.66
C LYS A 19 16.04 -7.36 -7.27
N ASN A 20 16.00 -6.79 -8.48
CA ASN A 20 17.19 -6.34 -9.18
C ASN A 20 17.90 -5.21 -8.42
N ILE A 21 17.15 -4.29 -7.82
CA ILE A 21 17.69 -3.24 -6.96
C ILE A 21 18.27 -3.85 -5.68
N GLY A 22 17.53 -4.76 -5.04
CA GLY A 22 17.93 -5.39 -3.79
C GLY A 22 19.21 -6.21 -3.89
N GLN A 23 19.51 -6.76 -5.05
CA GLN A 23 20.76 -7.50 -5.28
C GLN A 23 22.00 -6.61 -5.14
N SER A 24 21.87 -5.30 -5.20
CA SER A 24 22.95 -4.36 -4.92
C SER A 24 23.16 -4.08 -3.43
N GLY A 25 22.40 -4.75 -2.55
CA GLY A 25 22.44 -4.56 -1.10
C GLY A 25 21.62 -3.39 -0.58
N ARG A 26 20.81 -2.78 -1.43
CA ARG A 26 19.96 -1.63 -1.05
C ARG A 26 18.57 -2.08 -0.64
N PRO A 27 18.01 -1.52 0.44
CA PRO A 27 16.61 -1.76 0.75
C PRO A 27 15.71 -1.09 -0.31
N VAL A 28 14.51 -1.66 -0.51
CA VAL A 28 13.54 -1.14 -1.48
C VAL A 28 12.23 -0.88 -0.76
N VAL A 29 11.64 0.27 -1.01
CA VAL A 29 10.29 0.62 -0.55
C VAL A 29 9.39 0.75 -1.79
N LEU A 30 8.32 -0.04 -1.83
CA LEU A 30 7.31 0.05 -2.86
C LEU A 30 6.09 0.75 -2.31
N CYS A 31 5.64 1.80 -2.99
CA CYS A 31 4.44 2.55 -2.62
C CYS A 31 3.34 2.25 -3.63
N GLY A 32 2.18 1.87 -3.14
CA GLY A 32 1.03 1.56 -3.99
C GLY A 32 -0.10 0.94 -3.20
N THR A 33 -1.05 0.34 -3.89
CA THR A 33 -2.23 -0.29 -3.29
C THR A 33 -2.09 -1.81 -3.15
N ALA A 34 -0.86 -2.33 -3.15
CA ALA A 34 -0.61 -3.76 -3.05
C ALA A 34 -0.91 -4.28 -1.64
N ILE A 35 -1.54 -5.44 -1.57
CA ILE A 35 -1.82 -6.16 -0.32
C ILE A 35 -1.07 -7.50 -0.32
N PRO A 36 -0.89 -8.15 0.86
CA PRO A 36 -0.12 -9.40 0.92
C PRO A 36 -0.57 -10.48 -0.07
N ASP A 37 -1.88 -10.68 -0.24
CA ASP A 37 -2.38 -11.71 -1.15
C ASP A 37 -1.88 -11.50 -2.59
N GLN A 38 -1.72 -10.25 -3.01
CA GLN A 38 -1.25 -9.93 -4.35
C GLN A 38 0.24 -10.17 -4.52
N CYS A 39 1.03 -9.95 -3.48
CA CYS A 39 2.49 -10.05 -3.54
C CYS A 39 3.00 -11.45 -3.17
N GLU A 40 2.43 -12.06 -2.10
CA GLU A 40 2.92 -13.34 -1.59
C GLU A 40 2.70 -14.50 -2.57
N GLY A 41 1.71 -14.38 -3.46
CA GLY A 41 1.45 -15.38 -4.51
C GLY A 41 2.25 -15.18 -5.77
N CYS A 42 3.05 -14.13 -5.89
CA CYS A 42 3.81 -13.85 -7.11
C CYS A 42 5.06 -14.73 -7.23
N PRO A 43 5.41 -15.17 -8.46
CA PRO A 43 6.64 -15.96 -8.66
C PRO A 43 7.91 -15.26 -8.19
N GLU A 44 8.00 -13.94 -8.34
CA GLU A 44 9.18 -13.16 -7.93
C GLU A 44 9.30 -13.02 -6.42
N ARG A 45 8.24 -13.34 -5.64
CA ARG A 45 8.27 -13.32 -4.17
C ARG A 45 9.41 -14.16 -3.58
N ARG A 46 9.75 -15.27 -4.24
CA ARG A 46 10.79 -16.22 -3.78
C ARG A 46 12.17 -15.59 -3.60
N TYR A 47 12.42 -14.45 -4.22
CA TYR A 47 13.73 -13.77 -4.14
C TYR A 47 13.89 -12.89 -2.91
N PHE A 48 12.86 -12.79 -2.06
CA PHE A 48 12.88 -11.99 -0.84
C PHE A 48 12.73 -12.89 0.37
N SER A 49 13.55 -12.64 1.40
CA SER A 49 13.38 -13.36 2.67
C SER A 49 12.13 -12.90 3.40
N THR A 50 11.90 -11.59 3.44
CA THR A 50 10.74 -11.01 4.12
C THR A 50 10.23 -9.79 3.36
N LEU A 51 8.90 -9.68 3.24
CA LEU A 51 8.24 -8.44 2.83
C LEU A 51 7.48 -7.90 4.04
N TYR A 52 7.69 -6.62 4.33
CA TYR A 52 7.00 -5.92 5.39
C TYR A 52 5.93 -5.02 4.78
N TYR A 53 4.75 -5.02 5.39
CA TYR A 53 3.59 -4.28 4.87
C TYR A 53 3.13 -3.24 5.88
N LEU A 54 3.00 -2.01 5.40
CA LEU A 54 2.42 -0.91 6.15
C LEU A 54 1.28 -0.33 5.33
N THR A 55 0.11 -0.15 5.94
CA THR A 55 -1.02 0.48 5.28
C THR A 55 -1.45 1.74 6.03
N LEU A 56 -1.78 2.77 5.26
CA LEU A 56 -2.28 4.03 5.78
C LEU A 56 -3.79 4.06 5.62
N VAL A 57 -4.49 4.34 6.70
CA VAL A 57 -5.95 4.50 6.71
C VAL A 57 -6.32 5.80 7.40
N CYS A 58 -7.56 6.20 7.25
CA CYS A 58 -8.15 7.33 7.98
C CYS A 58 -9.66 7.15 8.06
N ASP A 59 -10.34 8.09 8.73
CA ASP A 59 -11.79 8.12 8.75
C ASP A 59 -12.33 8.25 7.32
N ASP A 60 -13.42 7.58 7.00
CA ASP A 60 -13.95 7.50 5.64
C ASP A 60 -14.29 8.89 5.07
N ASP A 61 -14.92 9.75 5.88
CA ASP A 61 -15.26 11.12 5.46
C ASP A 61 -14.00 11.94 5.16
N LEU A 62 -12.96 11.77 5.96
CA LEU A 62 -11.70 12.45 5.77
C LEU A 62 -10.97 11.95 4.51
N LEU A 63 -11.08 10.67 4.21
CA LEU A 63 -10.55 10.10 2.98
C LEU A 63 -11.18 10.76 1.75
N VAL A 64 -12.51 10.86 1.72
CA VAL A 64 -13.23 11.52 0.63
C VAL A 64 -12.76 12.97 0.48
N GLU A 65 -12.68 13.71 1.58
CA GLU A 65 -12.21 15.09 1.58
C GLU A 65 -10.80 15.21 1.03
N ARG A 66 -9.88 14.36 1.47
CA ARG A 66 -8.48 14.37 0.99
C ARG A 66 -8.39 14.06 -0.50
N LEU A 67 -9.17 13.11 -1.00
CA LEU A 67 -9.20 12.77 -2.42
C LEU A 67 -9.78 13.89 -3.27
N GLN A 68 -10.81 14.57 -2.78
CA GLN A 68 -11.44 15.69 -3.48
C GLN A 68 -10.53 16.95 -3.52
N ARG A 69 -9.58 17.07 -2.60
CA ARG A 69 -8.60 18.17 -2.58
C ARG A 69 -7.48 17.99 -3.60
N ARG A 70 -7.32 16.79 -4.19
CA ARG A 70 -6.29 16.55 -5.19
C ARG A 70 -6.63 17.29 -6.48
N PRO A 71 -5.62 17.68 -7.29
CA PRO A 71 -5.89 18.29 -8.59
C PRO A 71 -6.76 17.39 -9.47
N GLU A 72 -7.63 18.00 -10.28
CA GLU A 72 -8.56 17.25 -11.15
C GLU A 72 -7.85 16.29 -12.11
N TRP A 73 -6.66 16.65 -12.58
CA TRP A 73 -5.91 15.77 -13.47
C TRP A 73 -5.54 14.43 -12.83
N ARG A 74 -5.59 14.32 -11.51
CA ARG A 74 -5.38 13.06 -10.79
C ARG A 74 -6.57 12.11 -10.93
N GLN A 75 -7.72 12.59 -11.40
CA GLN A 75 -8.95 11.82 -11.61
C GLN A 75 -9.45 11.10 -10.36
N THR A 76 -9.31 11.75 -9.20
CA THR A 76 -9.73 11.19 -7.90
C THR A 76 -11.06 11.75 -7.41
N HIS A 77 -11.82 12.45 -8.28
CA HIS A 77 -13.07 13.12 -7.90
C HIS A 77 -14.32 12.39 -8.34
N THR A 78 -14.21 11.34 -9.17
CA THR A 78 -15.41 10.65 -9.68
C THR A 78 -16.10 9.89 -8.54
N PRO A 79 -17.44 9.86 -8.51
CA PRO A 79 -18.18 9.12 -7.47
C PRO A 79 -17.77 7.65 -7.40
N GLU A 80 -17.53 7.01 -8.52
CA GLU A 80 -17.12 5.60 -8.60
C GLU A 80 -15.75 5.39 -7.94
N PHE A 81 -14.80 6.25 -8.22
CA PHE A 81 -13.47 6.17 -7.61
C PHE A 81 -13.52 6.39 -6.11
N LEU A 82 -14.28 7.40 -5.66
CA LEU A 82 -14.42 7.70 -4.23
C LEU A 82 -15.04 6.52 -3.49
N GLU A 83 -16.07 5.89 -4.06
CA GLU A 83 -16.69 4.72 -3.46
C GLU A 83 -15.73 3.54 -3.36
N GLU A 84 -14.98 3.25 -4.42
CA GLU A 84 -13.97 2.19 -4.42
C GLU A 84 -12.91 2.42 -3.34
N MET A 85 -12.44 3.65 -3.18
CA MET A 85 -11.42 4.00 -2.19
C MET A 85 -11.97 3.90 -0.77
N VAL A 86 -13.21 4.31 -0.53
CA VAL A 86 -13.86 4.15 0.77
C VAL A 86 -14.00 2.68 1.12
N GLN A 87 -14.45 1.85 0.20
CA GLN A 87 -14.59 0.41 0.44
C GLN A 87 -13.23 -0.24 0.71
N PHE A 88 -12.20 0.14 -0.02
CA PHE A 88 -10.85 -0.35 0.23
C PHE A 88 -10.33 0.08 1.60
N ASN A 89 -10.57 1.32 2.01
CA ASN A 89 -10.21 1.84 3.31
C ASN A 89 -10.88 1.05 4.45
N ILE A 90 -12.17 0.76 4.30
CA ILE A 90 -12.92 -0.07 5.24
C ILE A 90 -12.33 -1.47 5.31
N TRP A 91 -12.05 -2.07 4.16
CA TRP A 91 -11.45 -3.41 4.08
C TRP A 91 -10.10 -3.45 4.80
N LEU A 92 -9.25 -2.45 4.58
CA LEU A 92 -7.94 -2.35 5.24
C LEU A 92 -8.09 -2.27 6.76
N LYS A 93 -8.99 -1.40 7.25
CA LYS A 93 -9.23 -1.28 8.71
C LYS A 93 -9.70 -2.58 9.34
N THR A 94 -10.46 -3.37 8.59
CA THR A 94 -11.03 -4.63 9.07
C THR A 94 -10.03 -5.78 8.98
N ASN A 95 -9.21 -5.83 7.93
CA ASN A 95 -8.46 -7.03 7.57
C ASN A 95 -6.93 -6.91 7.71
N ALA A 96 -6.38 -5.71 7.89
CA ALA A 96 -4.91 -5.52 7.87
C ALA A 96 -4.18 -6.43 8.86
N ARG A 97 -4.75 -6.65 10.04
CA ARG A 97 -4.12 -7.43 11.11
C ARG A 97 -4.23 -8.93 10.93
N ILE A 98 -5.13 -9.38 10.05
CA ILE A 98 -5.37 -10.81 9.82
C ILE A 98 -4.88 -11.30 8.47
N THR A 99 -4.30 -10.44 7.63
CA THR A 99 -3.62 -10.85 6.42
C THR A 99 -2.36 -11.66 6.74
N LYS A 100 -1.83 -12.40 5.76
CA LYS A 100 -0.64 -13.24 5.94
C LYS A 100 0.44 -12.82 4.94
N PRO A 101 1.51 -12.18 5.39
CA PRO A 101 1.74 -11.68 6.75
C PRO A 101 0.83 -10.49 7.09
N PRO A 102 0.67 -10.16 8.38
CA PRO A 102 -0.17 -9.02 8.75
C PRO A 102 0.45 -7.71 8.30
N MET A 103 -0.42 -6.72 8.02
CA MET A 103 -0.01 -5.37 7.72
C MET A 103 -0.02 -4.51 8.98
N THR A 104 0.99 -3.65 9.14
CA THR A 104 0.95 -2.61 10.16
C THR A 104 -0.04 -1.54 9.73
N LEU A 105 -0.97 -1.22 10.61
CA LEU A 105 -2.01 -0.22 10.35
C LEU A 105 -1.58 1.12 10.94
N CYS A 106 -1.50 2.15 10.10
CA CYS A 106 -1.22 3.51 10.53
C CYS A 106 -2.46 4.38 10.26
N ASP A 107 -3.13 4.81 11.32
CA ASP A 107 -4.28 5.71 11.22
C ASP A 107 -3.79 7.15 11.14
N THR A 108 -4.07 7.80 10.02
CA THR A 108 -3.62 9.18 9.74
C THR A 108 -4.70 10.23 10.02
N SER A 109 -5.83 9.85 10.63
CA SER A 109 -6.97 10.75 10.85
C SER A 109 -6.61 12.00 11.64
N HIS A 110 -5.70 11.87 12.60
CA HIS A 110 -5.31 12.96 13.50
C HIS A 110 -3.84 13.33 13.36
N GLN A 111 -3.21 12.96 12.24
CA GLN A 111 -1.81 13.25 11.96
C GLN A 111 -1.70 14.25 10.81
N ASN A 112 -0.73 15.17 10.91
CA ASN A 112 -0.31 15.94 9.75
C ASN A 112 0.70 15.11 8.91
N ILE A 113 1.10 15.65 7.75
CA ILE A 113 2.02 14.97 6.84
C ILE A 113 3.37 14.68 7.53
N ASP A 114 3.90 15.62 8.29
CA ASP A 114 5.20 15.46 8.95
C ASP A 114 5.16 14.35 9.99
N GLU A 115 4.10 14.26 10.77
CA GLU A 115 3.91 13.19 11.74
C GLU A 115 3.82 11.83 11.08
N THR A 116 3.09 11.72 9.97
CA THR A 116 2.97 10.49 9.20
C THR A 116 4.32 10.08 8.59
N VAL A 117 5.05 11.02 8.00
CA VAL A 117 6.38 10.76 7.45
C VAL A 117 7.35 10.28 8.53
N THR A 118 7.32 10.90 9.70
CA THR A 118 8.16 10.51 10.84
C THR A 118 7.85 9.09 11.30
N TYR A 119 6.57 8.75 11.37
CA TYR A 119 6.14 7.39 11.73
C TYR A 119 6.63 6.36 10.72
N ILE A 120 6.43 6.62 9.43
CA ILE A 120 6.83 5.70 8.36
C ILE A 120 8.35 5.51 8.34
N ALA A 121 9.11 6.59 8.45
CA ALA A 121 10.57 6.53 8.47
C ALA A 121 11.09 5.69 9.65
N LYS A 122 10.51 5.87 10.83
CA LYS A 122 10.86 5.05 12.00
C LYS A 122 10.52 3.58 11.77
N TRP A 123 9.35 3.30 11.23
CA TRP A 123 8.90 1.93 10.93
C TRP A 123 9.87 1.25 9.96
N ILE A 124 10.29 1.95 8.91
CA ILE A 124 11.26 1.42 7.94
C ILE A 124 12.60 1.12 8.61
N ARG A 125 13.14 2.08 9.39
CA ARG A 125 14.44 1.92 10.04
C ARG A 125 14.48 0.75 11.02
N GLN A 126 13.39 0.44 11.68
CA GLN A 126 13.30 -0.68 12.59
C GLN A 126 13.41 -2.05 11.89
N ARG A 127 13.28 -2.08 10.58
CA ARG A 127 13.26 -3.30 9.75
C ARG A 127 14.47 -3.43 8.82
N LEU A 128 15.35 -2.47 8.83
CA LEU A 128 16.58 -2.53 8.05
C LEU A 128 17.67 -3.38 8.72
#